data_ee6724514226921eb70825b6f0b2b73f
#
_entry.id   ee6724514226921eb70825b6f0b2b73f
#
_cell.length_a   1.000
_cell.length_b   1.000
_cell.length_c   1.000
_cell.angle_alpha   90.00
_cell.angle_beta   90.00
_cell.angle_gamma   90.00
#
_symmetry.space_group_name_H-M   'P 1'
#
loop_
_entity.id
_entity.type
_entity.pdbx_description
1 polymer ?
#
loop_
_entity_poly.entity_id
_entity_poly.type
_entity_poly.pdbx_seq_one_letter_code
_entity_poly.pdbx_strand_id
1 'polypeptide(L)'
;MWYIEQRFNYVHLRQIMPQWMSWLKSNEKEILGILNDLACKAEEVANLLADLFANFGKLEENHAKIRKLEREADKLTHSVFEELNKTFITPLDREDISRIASKTDDILDYIEGISGRIINFRITSSPPYMLEMAKELTVATKEVNFMITRLNNVKADKSIIDHCRNVSESEHRVDEIHRKAVGELFEAKDVITIIKMKEIYDALETTSDRCQDVADSIEDIVLKYT
;
A
#
# COMPACT_ATOMS: atom_id res chain seq x y z
N MET A 1 -40.62 -3.50 56.89
CA MET A 1 -39.68 -2.48 56.44
C MET A 1 -38.31 -3.12 56.38
N TRP A 2 -38.04 -3.81 55.24
CA TRP A 2 -36.80 -4.53 54.96
C TRP A 2 -36.27 -4.06 53.59
N TYR A 3 -35.28 -3.20 53.57
CA TYR A 3 -34.50 -2.84 52.41
C TYR A 3 -33.38 -3.87 52.24
N ILE A 4 -33.46 -4.73 51.22
CA ILE A 4 -32.33 -5.56 50.77
C ILE A 4 -31.62 -4.80 49.68
N GLU A 5 -30.47 -4.21 50.00
CA GLU A 5 -29.46 -3.76 49.04
C GLU A 5 -28.86 -4.95 48.35
N GLN A 6 -29.26 -5.23 47.10
CA GLN A 6 -28.50 -6.09 46.23
C GLN A 6 -27.40 -5.23 45.56
N ARG A 7 -26.24 -5.25 46.16
CA ARG A 7 -24.99 -4.88 45.46
C ARG A 7 -24.71 -5.99 44.46
N PHE A 8 -25.11 -5.78 43.19
CA PHE A 8 -24.62 -6.58 42.08
C PHE A 8 -23.12 -6.31 41.91
N ASN A 9 -22.31 -7.30 42.27
CA ASN A 9 -20.87 -7.32 42.06
C ASN A 9 -20.57 -7.36 40.56
N TYR A 10 -20.25 -6.20 39.96
CA TYR A 10 -19.78 -6.06 38.57
C TYR A 10 -18.38 -6.64 38.30
N VAL A 11 -17.79 -7.40 39.24
CA VAL A 11 -16.38 -7.86 39.17
C VAL A 11 -16.24 -9.24 38.51
N HIS A 12 -17.31 -9.98 38.21
CA HIS A 12 -17.21 -11.37 37.73
C HIS A 12 -17.55 -11.60 36.24
N LEU A 13 -17.82 -10.55 35.45
CA LEU A 13 -18.11 -10.71 34.02
C LEU A 13 -16.88 -10.67 33.11
N ARG A 14 -15.68 -10.60 33.67
CA ARG A 14 -14.41 -10.57 32.88
C ARG A 14 -13.79 -11.95 32.60
N GLN A 15 -14.41 -13.06 32.95
CA GLN A 15 -13.72 -14.35 33.00
C GLN A 15 -14.34 -15.53 32.26
N ILE A 16 -15.32 -15.36 31.38
CA ILE A 16 -15.68 -16.44 30.45
C ILE A 16 -15.97 -15.84 29.08
N MET A 17 -14.94 -15.42 28.36
CA MET A 17 -15.08 -15.35 26.91
C MET A 17 -15.24 -16.78 26.40
N PRO A 18 -16.33 -17.14 25.70
CA PRO A 18 -16.45 -18.46 25.10
C PRO A 18 -15.25 -18.71 24.18
N GLN A 19 -14.74 -19.95 24.17
CA GLN A 19 -13.54 -20.34 23.41
C GLN A 19 -13.66 -19.97 21.91
N TRP A 20 -14.88 -19.99 21.34
CA TRP A 20 -15.15 -19.54 19.98
C TRP A 20 -14.95 -18.04 19.78
N MET A 21 -15.16 -17.19 20.79
CA MET A 21 -14.90 -15.74 20.71
C MET A 21 -13.39 -15.41 20.73
N SER A 22 -12.58 -16.23 21.41
CA SER A 22 -11.12 -16.08 21.39
C SER A 22 -10.55 -16.46 20.02
N TRP A 23 -11.12 -17.51 19.40
CA TRP A 23 -10.75 -17.94 18.04
C TRP A 23 -11.12 -16.89 16.99
N LEU A 24 -12.30 -16.27 17.07
CA LEU A 24 -12.69 -15.17 16.16
C LEU A 24 -11.75 -13.98 16.22
N LYS A 25 -11.36 -13.53 17.42
CA LYS A 25 -10.38 -12.47 17.61
C LYS A 25 -8.97 -12.81 17.13
N SER A 26 -8.62 -14.10 17.10
CA SER A 26 -7.34 -14.58 16.58
C SER A 26 -7.28 -14.40 15.07
N ASN A 27 -8.29 -14.85 14.35
CA ASN A 27 -8.34 -14.77 12.88
C ASN A 27 -8.44 -13.31 12.38
N GLU A 28 -9.17 -12.46 13.11
CA GLU A 28 -9.24 -11.02 12.83
C GLU A 28 -7.86 -10.35 12.87
N LYS A 29 -7.08 -10.63 13.91
CA LYS A 29 -5.71 -10.11 14.05
C LYS A 29 -4.76 -10.67 12.99
N GLU A 30 -4.97 -11.91 12.59
CA GLU A 30 -4.15 -12.56 11.59
C GLU A 30 -4.33 -11.89 10.22
N ILE A 31 -5.56 -11.67 9.75
CA ILE A 31 -5.85 -11.00 8.48
C ILE A 31 -5.28 -9.57 8.46
N LEU A 32 -5.52 -8.79 9.51
CA LEU A 32 -4.97 -7.42 9.60
C LEU A 32 -3.44 -7.43 9.71
N GLY A 33 -2.86 -8.45 10.35
CA GLY A 33 -1.41 -8.66 10.39
C GLY A 33 -0.82 -8.86 9.00
N ILE A 34 -1.44 -9.72 8.17
CA ILE A 34 -1.00 -9.96 6.79
C ILE A 34 -1.12 -8.69 5.94
N LEU A 35 -2.21 -7.92 6.09
CA LEU A 35 -2.34 -6.63 5.40
C LEU A 35 -1.25 -5.63 5.80
N ASN A 36 -0.89 -5.59 7.10
CA ASN A 36 0.20 -4.73 7.58
C ASN A 36 1.55 -5.15 6.98
N ASP A 37 1.83 -6.44 6.92
CA ASP A 37 3.06 -6.96 6.31
C ASP A 37 3.11 -6.62 4.82
N LEU A 38 1.98 -6.70 4.10
CA LEU A 38 1.88 -6.31 2.70
C LEU A 38 2.15 -4.82 2.50
N ALA A 39 1.56 -3.96 3.34
CA ALA A 39 1.78 -2.52 3.30
C ALA A 39 3.24 -2.13 3.60
N CYS A 40 3.88 -2.81 4.56
CA CYS A 40 5.32 -2.64 4.83
C CYS A 40 6.17 -2.97 3.60
N LYS A 41 5.81 -4.02 2.85
CA LYS A 41 6.55 -4.38 1.63
C LYS A 41 6.35 -3.35 0.51
N ALA A 42 5.16 -2.76 0.38
CA ALA A 42 4.91 -1.68 -0.57
C ALA A 42 5.79 -0.45 -0.27
N GLU A 43 5.94 -0.08 1.00
CA GLU A 43 6.86 0.99 1.41
C GLU A 43 8.33 0.62 1.16
N GLU A 44 8.73 -0.63 1.46
CA GLU A 44 10.12 -1.10 1.25
C GLU A 44 10.48 -1.10 -0.24
N VAL A 45 9.59 -1.56 -1.12
CA VAL A 45 9.84 -1.63 -2.55
C VAL A 45 9.92 -0.24 -3.20
N ALA A 46 9.10 0.72 -2.73
CA ALA A 46 9.17 2.11 -3.19
C ALA A 46 10.50 2.78 -2.81
N ASN A 47 10.99 2.52 -1.59
CA ASN A 47 12.31 2.98 -1.16
C ASN A 47 13.44 2.38 -2.02
N LEU A 48 13.36 1.09 -2.36
CA LEU A 48 14.33 0.43 -3.25
C LEU A 48 14.29 1.01 -4.67
N LEU A 49 13.13 1.40 -5.18
CA LEU A 49 13.01 2.07 -6.48
C LEU A 49 13.67 3.44 -6.45
N ALA A 50 13.46 4.22 -5.40
CA ALA A 50 14.13 5.52 -5.22
C ALA A 50 15.66 5.36 -5.11
N ASP A 51 16.13 4.36 -4.37
CA ASP A 51 17.55 4.02 -4.27
C ASP A 51 18.13 3.57 -5.62
N LEU A 52 17.37 2.81 -6.42
CA LEU A 52 17.77 2.39 -7.76
C LEU A 52 18.02 3.62 -8.66
N PHE A 53 17.12 4.60 -8.61
CA PHE A 53 17.26 5.83 -9.41
C PHE A 53 18.36 6.77 -8.89
N ALA A 54 18.57 6.81 -7.57
CA ALA A 54 19.64 7.59 -6.97
C ALA A 54 21.03 6.98 -7.23
N ASN A 55 21.11 5.66 -7.35
CA ASN A 55 22.37 4.93 -7.46
C ASN A 55 22.28 3.85 -8.56
N PHE A 56 22.29 4.31 -9.80
CA PHE A 56 22.08 3.47 -11.00
C PHE A 56 23.14 2.36 -11.16
N GLY A 57 24.30 2.51 -10.51
CA GLY A 57 25.35 1.47 -10.48
C GLY A 57 24.95 0.19 -9.75
N LYS A 58 23.84 0.19 -9.00
CA LYS A 58 23.28 -0.98 -8.29
C LYS A 58 21.97 -1.49 -8.92
N LEU A 59 21.72 -1.15 -10.18
CA LEU A 59 20.49 -1.46 -10.88
C LEU A 59 20.07 -2.93 -10.74
N GLU A 60 20.93 -3.87 -11.11
CA GLU A 60 20.62 -5.30 -11.09
C GLU A 60 20.41 -5.83 -9.66
N GLU A 61 21.20 -5.34 -8.69
CA GLU A 61 21.06 -5.70 -7.28
C GLU A 61 19.69 -5.23 -6.73
N ASN A 62 19.34 -3.97 -6.97
CA ASN A 62 18.09 -3.41 -6.49
C ASN A 62 16.87 -4.04 -7.19
N HIS A 63 16.95 -4.30 -8.50
CA HIS A 63 15.90 -5.04 -9.23
C HIS A 63 15.69 -6.43 -8.64
N ALA A 64 16.76 -7.17 -8.34
CA ALA A 64 16.63 -8.49 -7.73
C ALA A 64 15.95 -8.46 -6.36
N LYS A 65 16.20 -7.40 -5.55
CA LYS A 65 15.52 -7.19 -4.27
C LYS A 65 14.04 -6.83 -4.46
N ILE A 66 13.73 -5.91 -5.38
CA ILE A 66 12.35 -5.53 -5.75
C ILE A 66 11.56 -6.78 -6.14
N ARG A 67 12.09 -7.57 -7.06
CA ARG A 67 11.45 -8.81 -7.53
C ARG A 67 11.27 -9.87 -6.44
N LYS A 68 12.15 -9.89 -5.44
CA LYS A 68 11.99 -10.77 -4.28
C LYS A 68 10.83 -10.29 -3.39
N LEU A 69 10.73 -9.00 -3.13
CA LEU A 69 9.67 -8.41 -2.31
C LEU A 69 8.29 -8.57 -2.96
N GLU A 70 8.19 -8.36 -4.27
CA GLU A 70 6.96 -8.59 -5.03
C GLU A 70 6.48 -10.04 -4.85
N ARG A 71 7.35 -11.05 -5.05
CA ARG A 71 6.98 -12.47 -4.84
C ARG A 71 6.59 -12.81 -3.40
N GLU A 72 7.11 -12.08 -2.43
CA GLU A 72 6.71 -12.23 -1.04
C GLU A 72 5.35 -11.57 -0.79
N ALA A 73 5.07 -10.43 -1.45
CA ALA A 73 3.79 -9.74 -1.40
C ALA A 73 2.68 -10.56 -2.04
N ASP A 74 2.91 -11.14 -3.22
CA ASP A 74 2.02 -12.09 -3.88
C ASP A 74 1.52 -13.19 -2.93
N LYS A 75 2.45 -13.78 -2.15
CA LYS A 75 2.09 -14.81 -1.16
C LYS A 75 1.25 -14.26 -0.03
N LEU A 76 1.53 -13.04 0.43
CA LEU A 76 0.73 -12.38 1.47
C LEU A 76 -0.67 -12.09 0.97
N THR A 77 -0.80 -11.56 -0.25
CA THR A 77 -2.10 -11.30 -0.90
C THR A 77 -2.90 -12.59 -1.05
N HIS A 78 -2.27 -13.68 -1.51
CA HIS A 78 -2.91 -14.99 -1.56
C HIS A 78 -3.34 -15.48 -0.17
N SER A 79 -2.50 -15.29 0.86
CA SER A 79 -2.82 -15.65 2.24
C SER A 79 -4.02 -14.86 2.79
N VAL A 80 -4.16 -13.57 2.43
CA VAL A 80 -5.37 -12.79 2.79
C VAL A 80 -6.63 -13.47 2.24
N PHE A 81 -6.63 -13.87 0.96
CA PHE A 81 -7.78 -14.53 0.35
C PHE A 81 -8.07 -15.90 0.98
N GLU A 82 -7.03 -16.67 1.29
CA GLU A 82 -7.21 -17.95 1.98
C GLU A 82 -7.83 -17.78 3.37
N GLU A 83 -7.34 -16.82 4.16
CA GLU A 83 -7.88 -16.55 5.50
C GLU A 83 -9.31 -15.98 5.45
N LEU A 84 -9.61 -15.12 4.47
CA LEU A 84 -10.97 -14.68 4.22
C LEU A 84 -11.91 -15.86 3.91
N ASN A 85 -11.47 -16.86 3.15
CA ASN A 85 -12.29 -18.04 2.84
C ASN A 85 -12.55 -18.95 4.05
N LYS A 86 -11.63 -19.00 5.00
CA LYS A 86 -11.74 -19.82 6.24
C LYS A 86 -12.51 -19.09 7.34
N THR A 87 -12.55 -17.74 7.31
CA THR A 87 -13.10 -16.91 8.39
C THR A 87 -14.54 -16.51 8.09
N PHE A 88 -15.45 -16.80 9.01
CA PHE A 88 -16.88 -16.46 8.86
C PHE A 88 -17.18 -15.00 9.27
N ILE A 89 -16.52 -14.49 10.29
CA ILE A 89 -16.67 -13.12 10.79
C ILE A 89 -15.34 -12.40 10.62
N THR A 90 -15.36 -11.24 9.95
CA THR A 90 -14.19 -10.41 9.67
C THR A 90 -14.31 -9.03 10.34
N PRO A 91 -13.18 -8.34 10.66
CA PRO A 91 -13.19 -7.04 11.34
C PRO A 91 -13.83 -5.92 10.52
N LEU A 92 -13.67 -6.02 9.22
CA LEU A 92 -14.21 -5.15 8.17
C LEU A 92 -14.95 -6.02 7.16
N ASP A 93 -15.68 -5.40 6.24
CA ASP A 93 -16.32 -6.12 5.14
C ASP A 93 -15.27 -6.89 4.32
N ARG A 94 -15.56 -8.16 4.01
CA ARG A 94 -14.64 -9.04 3.28
C ARG A 94 -14.21 -8.47 1.94
N GLU A 95 -15.13 -7.79 1.24
CA GLU A 95 -14.89 -7.14 -0.03
C GLU A 95 -13.91 -5.96 0.13
N ASP A 96 -14.01 -5.21 1.23
CA ASP A 96 -13.10 -4.10 1.52
C ASP A 96 -11.69 -4.61 1.83
N ILE A 97 -11.55 -5.68 2.64
CA ILE A 97 -10.26 -6.32 2.93
C ILE A 97 -9.62 -6.84 1.64
N SER A 98 -10.39 -7.56 0.82
CA SER A 98 -9.94 -8.11 -0.46
C SER A 98 -9.47 -7.01 -1.41
N ARG A 99 -10.21 -5.90 -1.48
CA ARG A 99 -9.90 -4.74 -2.34
C ARG A 99 -8.61 -4.06 -1.90
N ILE A 100 -8.42 -3.82 -0.59
CA ILE A 100 -7.17 -3.24 -0.06
C ILE A 100 -5.99 -4.15 -0.37
N ALA A 101 -6.10 -5.46 -0.14
CA ALA A 101 -5.03 -6.41 -0.43
C ALA A 101 -4.62 -6.36 -1.91
N SER A 102 -5.59 -6.50 -2.85
CA SER A 102 -5.31 -6.46 -4.28
C SER A 102 -4.71 -5.13 -4.73
N LYS A 103 -5.26 -4.00 -4.29
CA LYS A 103 -4.76 -2.68 -4.70
C LYS A 103 -3.37 -2.37 -4.12
N THR A 104 -3.06 -2.90 -2.93
CA THR A 104 -1.71 -2.75 -2.35
C THR A 104 -0.70 -3.60 -3.11
N ASP A 105 -1.08 -4.80 -3.53
CA ASP A 105 -0.29 -5.70 -4.38
C ASP A 105 0.02 -5.05 -5.74
N ASP A 106 -0.96 -4.41 -6.38
CA ASP A 106 -0.79 -3.66 -7.63
C ASP A 106 0.37 -2.64 -7.55
N ILE A 107 0.57 -1.98 -6.40
CA ILE A 107 1.70 -1.04 -6.22
C ILE A 107 3.05 -1.75 -6.40
N LEU A 108 3.20 -2.93 -5.80
CA LEU A 108 4.45 -3.70 -5.89
C LEU A 108 4.68 -4.22 -7.31
N ASP A 109 3.63 -4.70 -7.97
CA ASP A 109 3.66 -5.19 -9.35
C ASP A 109 4.13 -4.10 -10.33
N TYR A 110 3.56 -2.90 -10.19
CA TYR A 110 3.96 -1.77 -11.03
C TYR A 110 5.42 -1.37 -10.80
N ILE A 111 5.88 -1.35 -9.56
CA ILE A 111 7.29 -1.03 -9.22
C ILE A 111 8.25 -2.11 -9.76
N GLU A 112 7.89 -3.40 -9.63
CA GLU A 112 8.67 -4.49 -10.25
C GLU A 112 8.71 -4.30 -11.76
N GLY A 113 7.56 -4.04 -12.39
CA GLY A 113 7.45 -3.78 -13.81
C GLY A 113 8.31 -2.60 -14.29
N ILE A 114 8.42 -1.51 -13.52
CA ILE A 114 9.30 -0.36 -13.82
C ILE A 114 10.75 -0.83 -13.81
N SER A 115 11.20 -1.47 -12.74
CA SER A 115 12.59 -1.91 -12.61
C SER A 115 12.98 -2.94 -13.69
N GLY A 116 12.06 -3.82 -14.07
CA GLY A 116 12.21 -4.75 -15.17
C GLY A 116 12.31 -4.07 -16.55
N ARG A 117 11.48 -3.03 -16.80
CA ARG A 117 11.56 -2.24 -18.06
C ARG A 117 12.90 -1.53 -18.20
N ILE A 118 13.43 -0.97 -17.11
CA ILE A 118 14.74 -0.31 -17.11
C ILE A 118 15.84 -1.26 -17.63
N ILE A 119 15.85 -2.50 -17.14
CA ILE A 119 16.80 -3.53 -17.57
C ILE A 119 16.54 -3.94 -19.03
N ASN A 120 15.29 -4.26 -19.37
CA ASN A 120 14.91 -4.76 -20.69
C ASN A 120 15.14 -3.72 -21.78
N PHE A 121 14.90 -2.44 -21.48
CA PHE A 121 15.13 -1.32 -22.40
C PHE A 121 16.60 -0.89 -22.45
N ARG A 122 17.45 -1.46 -21.58
CA ARG A 122 18.87 -1.10 -21.45
C ARG A 122 19.05 0.38 -21.18
N ILE A 123 18.28 0.91 -20.23
CA ILE A 123 18.45 2.27 -19.75
C ILE A 123 19.74 2.34 -18.94
N THR A 124 20.62 3.28 -19.26
CA THR A 124 21.97 3.38 -18.69
C THR A 124 22.14 4.51 -17.69
N SER A 125 21.17 5.40 -17.57
CA SER A 125 21.16 6.53 -16.63
C SER A 125 19.76 6.85 -16.18
N SER A 126 19.65 7.43 -15.00
CA SER A 126 18.40 7.95 -14.45
C SER A 126 18.31 9.45 -14.67
N PRO A 127 17.42 9.95 -15.55
CA PRO A 127 17.10 11.37 -15.58
C PRO A 127 16.50 11.83 -14.24
N PRO A 128 16.66 13.13 -13.89
CA PRO A 128 16.22 13.66 -12.58
C PRO A 128 14.75 13.36 -12.26
N TYR A 129 13.86 13.44 -13.25
CA TYR A 129 12.43 13.20 -13.08
C TYR A 129 12.09 11.80 -12.57
N MET A 130 12.84 10.74 -12.93
CA MET A 130 12.62 9.41 -12.39
C MET A 130 12.81 9.37 -10.87
N LEU A 131 13.88 10.00 -10.39
CA LEU A 131 14.15 10.06 -8.95
C LEU A 131 13.15 10.96 -8.22
N GLU A 132 12.73 12.06 -8.83
CA GLU A 132 11.76 12.96 -8.24
C GLU A 132 10.40 12.25 -8.06
N MET A 133 9.89 11.58 -9.09
CA MET A 133 8.65 10.80 -9.01
C MET A 133 8.78 9.65 -8.01
N ALA A 134 9.88 8.90 -8.01
CA ALA A 134 10.09 7.81 -7.06
C ALA A 134 10.14 8.28 -5.60
N LYS A 135 10.64 9.48 -5.31
CA LYS A 135 10.58 10.05 -3.97
C LYS A 135 9.15 10.35 -3.52
N GLU A 136 8.31 10.86 -4.42
CA GLU A 136 6.89 11.04 -4.11
C GLU A 136 6.19 9.70 -3.87
N LEU A 137 6.54 8.65 -4.63
CA LEU A 137 6.03 7.29 -4.37
C LEU A 137 6.45 6.77 -2.99
N THR A 138 7.66 7.12 -2.48
CA THR A 138 8.03 6.75 -1.11
C THR A 138 7.19 7.47 -0.05
N VAL A 139 6.77 8.71 -0.32
CA VAL A 139 5.85 9.42 0.56
C VAL A 139 4.47 8.76 0.51
N ALA A 140 3.91 8.53 -0.67
CA ALA A 140 2.59 7.94 -0.84
C ALA A 140 2.49 6.54 -0.20
N THR A 141 3.47 5.66 -0.44
CA THR A 141 3.47 4.29 0.14
C THR A 141 3.63 4.29 1.65
N LYS A 142 4.36 5.24 2.22
CA LYS A 142 4.45 5.44 3.68
C LYS A 142 3.10 5.84 4.27
N GLU A 143 2.37 6.74 3.62
CA GLU A 143 1.02 7.14 4.04
C GLU A 143 0.05 5.94 3.94
N VAL A 144 0.13 5.16 2.86
CA VAL A 144 -0.64 3.92 2.69
C VAL A 144 -0.35 2.93 3.82
N ASN A 145 0.91 2.69 4.15
CA ASN A 145 1.31 1.82 5.26
C ASN A 145 0.75 2.33 6.60
N PHE A 146 0.85 3.63 6.85
CA PHE A 146 0.27 4.24 8.04
C PHE A 146 -1.23 3.96 8.16
N MET A 147 -2.00 4.15 7.08
CA MET A 147 -3.45 3.95 7.07
C MET A 147 -3.83 2.49 7.29
N ILE A 148 -3.19 1.56 6.58
CA ILE A 148 -3.48 0.13 6.68
C ILE A 148 -3.23 -0.38 8.10
N THR A 149 -2.13 0.03 8.74
CA THR A 149 -1.81 -0.37 10.13
C THR A 149 -2.84 0.12 11.16
N ARG A 150 -3.72 1.06 10.79
CA ARG A 150 -4.77 1.61 11.65
C ARG A 150 -6.18 1.15 11.34
N LEU A 151 -6.36 0.27 10.37
CA LEU A 151 -7.67 -0.27 10.02
C LEU A 151 -8.38 -0.98 11.18
N ASN A 152 -7.63 -1.52 12.14
CA ASN A 152 -8.19 -2.10 13.36
C ASN A 152 -8.91 -1.07 14.26
N ASN A 153 -8.64 0.21 14.08
CA ASN A 153 -9.19 1.30 14.89
C ASN A 153 -9.88 2.38 14.03
N VAL A 154 -10.33 2.01 12.84
CA VAL A 154 -10.89 2.92 11.82
C VAL A 154 -12.02 3.81 12.37
N LYS A 155 -12.82 3.32 13.33
CA LYS A 155 -13.92 4.06 13.96
C LYS A 155 -13.49 5.21 14.87
N ALA A 156 -12.29 5.15 15.42
CA ALA A 156 -11.81 6.10 16.41
C ALA A 156 -10.68 7.00 15.87
N ASP A 157 -9.94 6.54 14.86
CA ASP A 157 -8.79 7.27 14.34
C ASP A 157 -9.16 8.15 13.14
N LYS A 158 -9.52 9.39 13.46
CA LYS A 158 -9.86 10.40 12.44
C LYS A 158 -8.66 10.89 11.63
N SER A 159 -7.42 10.60 12.07
CA SER A 159 -6.22 11.02 11.35
C SER A 159 -6.07 10.32 9.99
N ILE A 160 -6.71 9.16 9.79
CA ILE A 160 -6.67 8.40 8.54
C ILE A 160 -7.05 9.28 7.34
N ILE A 161 -8.06 10.14 7.46
CA ILE A 161 -8.49 11.06 6.39
C ILE A 161 -7.40 12.06 6.00
N ASP A 162 -6.63 12.56 6.97
CA ASP A 162 -5.52 13.48 6.67
C ASP A 162 -4.41 12.75 5.89
N HIS A 163 -4.19 11.47 6.19
CA HIS A 163 -3.24 10.63 5.45
C HIS A 163 -3.75 10.28 4.04
N CYS A 164 -5.06 10.10 3.82
CA CYS A 164 -5.63 10.00 2.47
C CYS A 164 -5.32 11.26 1.64
N ARG A 165 -5.49 12.46 2.22
CA ARG A 165 -5.12 13.71 1.55
C ARG A 165 -3.63 13.79 1.20
N ASN A 166 -2.75 13.33 2.09
CA ASN A 166 -1.31 13.33 1.83
C ASN A 166 -0.96 12.44 0.61
N VAL A 167 -1.65 11.31 0.42
CA VAL A 167 -1.50 10.48 -0.77
C VAL A 167 -1.94 11.26 -2.01
N SER A 168 -3.12 11.90 -1.98
CA SER A 168 -3.61 12.74 -3.10
C SER A 168 -2.66 13.88 -3.44
N GLU A 169 -2.04 14.52 -2.43
CA GLU A 169 -1.04 15.55 -2.68
C GLU A 169 0.23 15.00 -3.33
N SER A 170 0.65 13.77 -2.98
CA SER A 170 1.79 13.11 -3.62
C SER A 170 1.46 12.73 -5.06
N GLU A 171 0.27 12.22 -5.35
CA GLU A 171 -0.22 11.92 -6.70
C GLU A 171 -0.21 13.18 -7.56
N HIS A 172 -0.79 14.29 -7.11
CA HIS A 172 -0.76 15.56 -7.83
C HIS A 172 0.66 16.04 -8.14
N ARG A 173 1.62 15.85 -7.22
CA ARG A 173 3.03 16.20 -7.47
C ARG A 173 3.66 15.28 -8.52
N VAL A 174 3.37 13.97 -8.48
CA VAL A 174 3.84 13.03 -9.52
C VAL A 174 3.28 13.43 -10.88
N ASP A 175 2.02 13.79 -10.97
CA ASP A 175 1.34 14.27 -12.16
C ASP A 175 2.01 15.54 -12.77
N GLU A 176 2.36 16.48 -11.90
CA GLU A 176 3.07 17.69 -12.35
C GLU A 176 4.47 17.38 -12.89
N ILE A 177 5.21 16.49 -12.20
CA ILE A 177 6.55 16.05 -12.63
C ILE A 177 6.43 15.27 -13.95
N HIS A 178 5.46 14.35 -14.07
CA HIS A 178 5.18 13.57 -15.27
C HIS A 178 4.94 14.49 -16.49
N ARG A 179 4.03 15.47 -16.37
CA ARG A 179 3.72 16.41 -17.46
C ARG A 179 4.96 17.20 -17.92
N LYS A 180 5.82 17.62 -16.99
CA LYS A 180 7.10 18.29 -17.32
C LYS A 180 8.05 17.33 -18.02
N ALA A 181 8.25 16.13 -17.45
CA ALA A 181 9.15 15.12 -18.00
C ALA A 181 8.76 14.71 -19.42
N VAL A 182 7.46 14.47 -19.67
CA VAL A 182 6.96 14.12 -21.00
C VAL A 182 7.08 15.31 -21.97
N GLY A 183 6.77 16.53 -21.52
CA GLY A 183 6.93 17.74 -22.35
C GLY A 183 8.36 17.91 -22.86
N GLU A 184 9.34 17.83 -21.97
CA GLU A 184 10.76 17.93 -22.33
C GLU A 184 11.24 16.73 -23.19
N LEU A 185 10.69 15.54 -22.93
CA LEU A 185 11.05 14.34 -23.67
C LEU A 185 10.71 14.45 -25.17
N PHE A 186 9.61 15.12 -25.53
CA PHE A 186 9.21 15.32 -26.92
C PHE A 186 10.08 16.34 -27.69
N GLU A 187 10.96 17.08 -27.02
CA GLU A 187 11.99 17.90 -27.67
C GLU A 187 13.20 17.07 -28.13
N ALA A 188 13.32 15.81 -27.64
CA ALA A 188 14.40 14.91 -28.07
C ALA A 188 14.22 14.47 -29.54
N LYS A 189 15.35 14.15 -30.19
CA LYS A 189 15.34 13.72 -31.59
C LYS A 189 15.29 12.20 -31.77
N ASP A 190 15.68 11.46 -30.77
CA ASP A 190 15.72 9.98 -30.83
C ASP A 190 14.37 9.38 -30.41
N VAL A 191 13.62 8.92 -31.39
CA VAL A 191 12.29 8.33 -31.20
C VAL A 191 12.32 7.09 -30.27
N ILE A 192 13.38 6.30 -30.33
CA ILE A 192 13.49 5.10 -29.47
C ILE A 192 13.66 5.51 -28.01
N THR A 193 14.47 6.54 -27.74
CA THR A 193 14.60 7.09 -26.40
C THR A 193 13.28 7.68 -25.91
N ILE A 194 12.55 8.40 -26.76
CA ILE A 194 11.23 8.97 -26.40
C ILE A 194 10.28 7.83 -25.98
N ILE A 195 10.16 6.77 -26.77
CA ILE A 195 9.28 5.65 -26.46
C ILE A 195 9.66 4.99 -25.12
N LYS A 196 10.94 4.64 -24.95
CA LYS A 196 11.42 3.97 -23.73
C LYS A 196 11.20 4.81 -22.49
N MET A 197 11.53 6.10 -22.55
CA MET A 197 11.41 6.99 -21.40
C MET A 197 9.96 7.29 -21.07
N LYS A 198 9.11 7.47 -22.08
CA LYS A 198 7.68 7.66 -21.88
C LYS A 198 7.06 6.47 -21.15
N GLU A 199 7.37 5.23 -21.56
CA GLU A 199 6.90 4.03 -20.88
C GLU A 199 7.29 3.96 -19.39
N ILE A 200 8.47 4.50 -19.04
CA ILE A 200 8.89 4.54 -17.63
C ILE A 200 8.15 5.65 -16.86
N TYR A 201 8.04 6.85 -17.46
CA TYR A 201 7.32 7.95 -16.82
C TYR A 201 5.84 7.64 -16.62
N ASP A 202 5.17 7.07 -17.63
CA ASP A 202 3.78 6.64 -17.54
C ASP A 202 3.60 5.56 -16.45
N ALA A 203 4.54 4.61 -16.34
CA ALA A 203 4.48 3.59 -15.31
C ALA A 203 4.68 4.14 -13.89
N LEU A 204 5.52 5.17 -13.71
CA LEU A 204 5.70 5.85 -12.42
C LEU A 204 4.44 6.60 -12.00
N GLU A 205 3.81 7.33 -12.93
CA GLU A 205 2.53 8.01 -12.71
C GLU A 205 1.43 7.00 -12.36
N THR A 206 1.27 5.95 -13.15
CA THR A 206 0.29 4.88 -12.86
C THR A 206 0.52 4.23 -11.48
N THR A 207 1.79 4.10 -11.03
CA THR A 207 2.08 3.60 -9.67
C THR A 207 1.54 4.56 -8.60
N SER A 208 1.61 5.86 -8.84
CA SER A 208 1.04 6.87 -7.94
C SER A 208 -0.48 6.75 -7.87
N ASP A 209 -1.13 6.54 -9.02
CA ASP A 209 -2.58 6.26 -9.10
C ASP A 209 -2.95 5.01 -8.29
N ARG A 210 -2.11 3.96 -8.31
CA ARG A 210 -2.36 2.77 -7.47
C ARG A 210 -2.31 3.10 -5.99
N CYS A 211 -1.40 3.98 -5.55
CA CYS A 211 -1.38 4.45 -4.16
C CYS A 211 -2.68 5.22 -3.82
N GLN A 212 -3.15 6.09 -4.72
CA GLN A 212 -4.41 6.81 -4.57
C GLN A 212 -5.60 5.85 -4.51
N ASP A 213 -5.64 4.83 -5.35
CA ASP A 213 -6.68 3.79 -5.33
C ASP A 213 -6.81 3.07 -3.97
N VAL A 214 -5.67 2.83 -3.28
CA VAL A 214 -5.69 2.28 -1.92
C VAL A 214 -6.26 3.29 -0.94
N ALA A 215 -5.81 4.56 -1.02
CA ALA A 215 -6.29 5.63 -0.14
C ALA A 215 -7.79 5.83 -0.27
N ASP A 216 -8.34 5.88 -1.48
CA ASP A 216 -9.78 5.99 -1.76
C ASP A 216 -10.56 4.83 -1.15
N SER A 217 -10.02 3.60 -1.27
CA SER A 217 -10.65 2.42 -0.68
C SER A 217 -10.68 2.48 0.85
N ILE A 218 -9.65 3.06 1.47
CA ILE A 218 -9.59 3.25 2.92
C ILE A 218 -10.53 4.38 3.35
N GLU A 219 -10.60 5.48 2.58
CA GLU A 219 -11.55 6.57 2.84
C GLU A 219 -12.99 6.08 2.82
N ASP A 220 -13.37 5.27 1.82
CA ASP A 220 -14.68 4.61 1.73
C ASP A 220 -15.00 3.80 3.00
N ILE A 221 -14.01 3.06 3.54
CA ILE A 221 -14.17 2.30 4.79
C ILE A 221 -14.38 3.25 5.97
N VAL A 222 -13.58 4.30 6.08
CA VAL A 222 -13.75 5.28 7.17
C VAL A 222 -15.16 5.86 7.15
N LEU A 223 -15.66 6.24 5.96
CA LEU A 223 -17.02 6.80 5.79
C LEU A 223 -18.14 5.80 6.13
N LYS A 224 -17.92 4.49 5.91
CA LYS A 224 -18.90 3.46 6.31
C LYS A 224 -19.02 3.29 7.83
N TYR A 225 -17.93 3.57 8.57
CA TYR A 225 -17.86 3.26 10.00
C TYR A 225 -17.92 4.50 10.91
N THR A 226 -17.97 5.73 10.37
CA THR A 226 -18.13 6.99 11.10
C THR A 226 -19.53 7.55 10.97
#